data_e39ac9d60a94851c038bbb17c3a8434d
#
_entry.id   e39ac9d60a94851c038bbb17c3a8434d
#
_cell.length_a   1.000
_cell.length_b   1.000
_cell.length_c   1.000
_cell.angle_alpha   90.00
_cell.angle_beta   90.00
_cell.angle_gamma   90.00
#
_symmetry.space_group_name_H-M   'P 1'
#
loop_
_entity.id
_entity.type
_entity.pdbx_description
1 polymer ?
#
loop_
_entity_poly.entity_id
_entity_poly.type
_entity_poly.pdbx_seq_one_letter_code
_entity_poly.pdbx_strand_id
1 'polypeptide(L)'
;GVMASNQWVAIENEDAGDDNEPEHYWYYFQANGKALTNGDNTNIALKTINGKKYAFDEEGKMLYGWVAEDNAERIDNTDGDGFKEGDYYFGGEDDGAMTTGWLQMDITYDEATNDYEIAPVFNEDEDQTRWFYFQSNGKKVKAKDGDVQKSKTINGKKYEFDVNGAMTAEWSLDVEKASKDGVRSGNSSSSTNSVAAKYAQEWRYFSSVEDGARVSKGWFKVVAAEYLNYDKYNDDEDAWYYADGSGNLYAGEFKTIKGKKYAFRDDGRMVSGLKFIKINKDSQNKVTGLTVKADDDDNHPFDDEDRFDESALWYARNGYDCYYFGDGDDGAMRTNKTSVTIDGDNYNFYFEKSGGNKGAGVTD
;
A
#
# COMPACT_ATOMS: atom_id res chain seq x y z
N GLY A 1 -53.43 6.04 -26.80
CA GLY A 1 -52.46 5.26 -26.08
C GLY A 1 -52.74 5.23 -24.58
N VAL A 2 -52.23 4.20 -23.92
CA VAL A 2 -52.34 4.07 -22.44
C VAL A 2 -51.17 4.80 -21.82
N MET A 3 -51.36 5.58 -20.78
CA MET A 3 -50.34 6.27 -20.03
C MET A 3 -49.50 5.29 -19.25
N ALA A 4 -48.14 5.36 -19.39
CA ALA A 4 -47.25 4.61 -18.56
C ALA A 4 -47.31 5.14 -17.11
N SER A 5 -47.43 4.26 -16.13
CA SER A 5 -47.43 4.62 -14.72
C SER A 5 -46.81 3.53 -13.85
N ASN A 6 -45.99 3.94 -12.87
CA ASN A 6 -45.28 3.02 -11.96
C ASN A 6 -44.46 1.97 -12.69
N GLN A 7 -43.79 2.34 -13.77
CA GLN A 7 -43.05 1.36 -14.58
C GLN A 7 -41.85 1.97 -15.29
N TRP A 8 -40.88 1.10 -15.56
CA TRP A 8 -39.75 1.39 -16.42
C TRP A 8 -40.15 1.24 -17.89
N VAL A 9 -39.66 2.14 -18.75
CA VAL A 9 -39.85 2.11 -20.19
C VAL A 9 -38.51 2.36 -20.89
N ALA A 10 -38.12 1.46 -21.79
CA ALA A 10 -36.96 1.67 -22.66
C ALA A 10 -37.42 2.43 -23.92
N ILE A 11 -36.72 3.51 -24.23
CA ILE A 11 -36.98 4.30 -25.45
C ILE A 11 -35.74 4.26 -26.31
N GLU A 12 -35.94 3.90 -27.58
CA GLU A 12 -34.85 3.79 -28.55
C GLU A 12 -34.08 5.11 -28.67
N ASN A 13 -32.75 5.01 -28.69
CA ASN A 13 -31.86 6.15 -28.83
C ASN A 13 -31.62 6.42 -30.33
N GLU A 14 -31.92 7.63 -30.79
CA GLU A 14 -31.69 8.02 -32.17
C GLU A 14 -30.20 8.02 -32.56
N ASP A 15 -29.32 8.21 -31.59
CA ASP A 15 -27.87 8.23 -31.78
C ASP A 15 -27.23 6.85 -31.56
N ALA A 16 -28.04 5.78 -31.48
CA ALA A 16 -27.55 4.41 -31.33
C ALA A 16 -26.61 4.04 -32.48
N GLY A 17 -25.43 3.56 -32.13
CA GLY A 17 -24.37 3.23 -33.09
C GLY A 17 -23.23 4.25 -33.11
N ASP A 18 -23.39 5.41 -32.51
CA ASP A 18 -22.30 6.33 -32.24
C ASP A 18 -21.49 5.83 -31.01
N ASP A 19 -20.23 6.22 -30.96
CA ASP A 19 -19.34 5.82 -29.86
C ASP A 19 -19.93 6.27 -28.51
N ASN A 20 -19.91 5.35 -27.54
CA ASN A 20 -20.42 5.58 -26.16
C ASN A 20 -21.92 5.84 -26.03
N GLU A 21 -22.70 5.71 -27.09
CA GLU A 21 -24.15 5.83 -27.05
C GLU A 21 -24.83 4.46 -26.91
N PRO A 22 -25.75 4.28 -25.94
CA PRO A 22 -26.49 3.04 -25.78
C PRO A 22 -27.57 2.91 -26.88
N GLU A 23 -28.06 1.69 -27.10
CA GLU A 23 -29.15 1.42 -28.05
C GLU A 23 -30.47 2.08 -27.62
N HIS A 24 -30.70 2.18 -26.33
CA HIS A 24 -31.89 2.78 -25.74
C HIS A 24 -31.55 3.40 -24.39
N TYR A 25 -32.43 4.32 -23.97
CA TYR A 25 -32.40 4.87 -22.63
C TYR A 25 -33.60 4.38 -21.81
N TRP A 26 -33.40 4.18 -20.52
CA TRP A 26 -34.45 3.81 -19.57
C TRP A 26 -35.01 5.04 -18.89
N TYR A 27 -36.36 5.07 -18.76
CA TYR A 27 -37.11 6.10 -18.04
C TYR A 27 -38.00 5.41 -17.02
N TYR A 28 -38.20 6.05 -15.89
CA TYR A 28 -39.20 5.57 -14.93
C TYR A 28 -40.35 6.55 -14.82
N PHE A 29 -41.54 6.07 -15.10
CA PHE A 29 -42.77 6.87 -15.02
C PHE A 29 -43.47 6.63 -13.70
N GLN A 30 -43.76 7.74 -12.99
CA GLN A 30 -44.48 7.73 -11.71
C GLN A 30 -45.95 7.40 -11.90
N ALA A 31 -46.67 7.25 -10.76
CA ALA A 31 -48.13 7.01 -10.80
C ALA A 31 -48.92 8.06 -11.59
N ASN A 32 -48.45 9.31 -11.60
CA ASN A 32 -49.07 10.40 -12.33
C ASN A 32 -48.68 10.48 -13.84
N GLY A 33 -47.88 9.49 -14.31
CA GLY A 33 -47.41 9.43 -15.68
C GLY A 33 -46.23 10.32 -16.01
N LYS A 34 -45.69 11.04 -15.04
CA LYS A 34 -44.47 11.86 -15.23
C LYS A 34 -43.22 11.05 -15.00
N ALA A 35 -42.21 11.25 -15.87
CA ALA A 35 -40.89 10.63 -15.68
C ALA A 35 -40.17 11.25 -14.49
N LEU A 36 -39.44 10.38 -13.76
CA LEU A 36 -38.47 10.85 -12.77
C LEU A 36 -37.33 11.58 -13.49
N THR A 37 -36.91 12.70 -12.96
CA THR A 37 -35.78 13.50 -13.48
C THR A 37 -34.96 14.05 -12.32
N ASN A 38 -33.78 14.56 -12.62
CA ASN A 38 -32.99 15.30 -11.61
C ASN A 38 -33.57 16.69 -11.29
N GLY A 39 -34.53 17.15 -12.06
CA GLY A 39 -35.07 18.49 -11.91
C GLY A 39 -34.00 19.56 -12.12
N ASP A 40 -34.14 20.68 -11.41
CA ASP A 40 -33.19 21.80 -11.44
C ASP A 40 -32.03 21.65 -10.44
N ASN A 41 -31.85 20.44 -9.86
CA ASN A 41 -30.78 20.21 -8.88
C ASN A 41 -29.42 20.19 -9.55
N THR A 42 -28.46 20.87 -8.96
CA THR A 42 -27.06 20.81 -9.36
C THR A 42 -26.48 19.45 -9.00
N ASN A 43 -26.78 18.96 -7.79
CA ASN A 43 -26.32 17.65 -7.30
C ASN A 43 -27.28 16.53 -7.72
N ILE A 44 -26.75 15.33 -7.78
CA ILE A 44 -27.53 14.13 -8.05
C ILE A 44 -28.61 13.96 -6.97
N ALA A 45 -29.86 13.86 -7.41
CA ALA A 45 -31.00 13.55 -6.58
C ALA A 45 -31.36 12.05 -6.71
N LEU A 46 -30.94 11.25 -5.75
CA LEU A 46 -31.19 9.80 -5.74
C LEU A 46 -32.68 9.53 -5.57
N LYS A 47 -33.19 8.58 -6.36
CA LYS A 47 -34.58 8.11 -6.32
C LYS A 47 -34.62 6.65 -5.91
N THR A 48 -35.48 6.30 -4.96
CA THR A 48 -35.66 4.92 -4.53
C THR A 48 -36.81 4.27 -5.29
N ILE A 49 -36.52 3.16 -5.98
CA ILE A 49 -37.48 2.38 -6.73
C ILE A 49 -37.29 0.91 -6.36
N ASN A 50 -38.31 0.30 -5.78
CA ASN A 50 -38.29 -1.09 -5.33
C ASN A 50 -37.07 -1.43 -4.46
N GLY A 51 -36.73 -0.54 -3.52
CA GLY A 51 -35.63 -0.74 -2.57
C GLY A 51 -34.23 -0.46 -3.10
N LYS A 52 -34.08 -0.12 -4.37
CA LYS A 52 -32.80 0.27 -4.99
C LYS A 52 -32.78 1.74 -5.31
N LYS A 53 -31.62 2.35 -5.34
CA LYS A 53 -31.46 3.77 -5.65
C LYS A 53 -30.96 3.96 -7.08
N TYR A 54 -31.52 4.97 -7.74
CA TYR A 54 -31.24 5.32 -9.13
C TYR A 54 -31.04 6.83 -9.25
N ALA A 55 -30.38 7.24 -10.33
CA ALA A 55 -30.25 8.64 -10.69
C ALA A 55 -30.72 8.84 -12.14
N PHE A 56 -31.21 10.04 -12.40
CA PHE A 56 -31.73 10.44 -13.71
C PHE A 56 -31.15 11.78 -14.10
N ASP A 57 -31.00 12.02 -15.40
CA ASP A 57 -30.63 13.34 -15.89
C ASP A 57 -31.81 14.30 -15.87
N GLU A 58 -31.62 15.52 -16.38
CA GLU A 58 -32.68 16.52 -16.44
C GLU A 58 -33.84 16.12 -17.37
N GLU A 59 -33.57 15.28 -18.38
CA GLU A 59 -34.55 14.81 -19.35
C GLU A 59 -35.26 13.51 -18.90
N GLY A 60 -34.81 12.91 -17.80
CA GLY A 60 -35.37 11.68 -17.28
C GLY A 60 -34.66 10.41 -17.73
N LYS A 61 -33.54 10.51 -18.43
CA LYS A 61 -32.73 9.35 -18.78
C LYS A 61 -32.10 8.76 -17.52
N MET A 62 -32.28 7.46 -17.30
CA MET A 62 -31.61 6.74 -16.22
C MET A 62 -30.11 6.84 -16.44
N LEU A 63 -29.37 7.34 -15.45
CA LEU A 63 -27.92 7.36 -15.46
C LEU A 63 -27.37 5.97 -15.18
N TYR A 64 -26.29 5.59 -15.86
CA TYR A 64 -25.55 4.36 -15.63
C TYR A 64 -24.05 4.63 -15.75
N GLY A 65 -23.23 3.69 -15.26
CA GLY A 65 -21.79 3.88 -15.24
C GLY A 65 -21.38 4.94 -14.22
N TRP A 66 -20.27 5.61 -14.51
CA TRP A 66 -19.70 6.62 -13.63
C TRP A 66 -20.43 7.95 -13.73
N VAL A 67 -20.71 8.54 -12.58
CA VAL A 67 -21.41 9.84 -12.47
C VAL A 67 -20.79 10.65 -11.33
N ALA A 68 -20.49 11.92 -11.58
CA ALA A 68 -20.05 12.85 -10.53
C ALA A 68 -21.24 13.32 -9.68
N GLU A 69 -20.99 13.63 -8.40
CA GLU A 69 -22.08 14.04 -7.48
C GLU A 69 -22.75 15.37 -7.84
N ASP A 70 -22.05 16.23 -8.57
CA ASP A 70 -22.45 17.60 -8.91
C ASP A 70 -22.84 17.78 -10.37
N ASN A 71 -22.97 16.69 -11.12
CA ASN A 71 -23.35 16.74 -12.53
C ASN A 71 -24.20 15.53 -12.91
N ALA A 72 -25.48 15.76 -13.20
CA ALA A 72 -26.46 14.73 -13.56
C ALA A 72 -26.30 14.26 -15.02
N GLU A 73 -25.08 13.88 -15.38
CA GLU A 73 -24.75 13.32 -16.69
C GLU A 73 -23.77 12.15 -16.52
N ARG A 74 -23.89 11.17 -17.41
CA ARG A 74 -22.93 10.07 -17.45
C ARG A 74 -21.57 10.57 -17.91
N ILE A 75 -20.51 10.18 -17.22
CA ILE A 75 -19.13 10.53 -17.61
C ILE A 75 -18.69 9.62 -18.75
N ASP A 76 -18.14 10.20 -19.81
CA ASP A 76 -17.43 9.45 -20.85
C ASP A 76 -16.12 8.89 -20.26
N ASN A 77 -15.94 7.58 -20.33
CA ASN A 77 -14.79 6.90 -19.76
C ASN A 77 -13.68 6.57 -20.78
N THR A 78 -13.66 7.25 -21.93
CA THR A 78 -12.71 6.95 -23.02
C THR A 78 -11.25 7.04 -22.56
N ASP A 79 -10.93 8.06 -21.72
CA ASP A 79 -9.58 8.29 -21.20
C ASP A 79 -9.46 8.02 -19.69
N GLY A 80 -10.33 7.20 -19.12
CA GLY A 80 -10.37 6.91 -17.70
C GLY A 80 -11.03 8.00 -16.85
N ASP A 81 -11.62 9.01 -17.44
CA ASP A 81 -12.29 10.09 -16.72
C ASP A 81 -13.41 9.57 -15.82
N GLY A 82 -14.05 8.49 -16.22
CA GLY A 82 -15.12 7.88 -15.44
C GLY A 82 -14.67 7.47 -14.04
N PHE A 83 -13.65 6.64 -13.93
CA PHE A 83 -13.20 6.19 -12.61
C PHE A 83 -12.45 7.29 -11.84
N LYS A 84 -11.79 8.22 -12.54
CA LYS A 84 -11.07 9.34 -11.90
C LYS A 84 -12.03 10.38 -11.32
N GLU A 85 -13.04 10.79 -12.08
CA GLU A 85 -13.95 11.89 -11.72
C GLU A 85 -15.27 11.41 -11.08
N GLY A 86 -15.64 10.15 -11.30
CA GLY A 86 -16.90 9.59 -10.79
C GLY A 86 -16.93 9.44 -9.28
N ASP A 87 -18.04 9.87 -8.68
CA ASP A 87 -18.33 9.65 -7.24
C ASP A 87 -19.26 8.49 -7.02
N TYR A 88 -20.12 8.19 -7.99
CA TYR A 88 -21.07 7.08 -8.01
C TYR A 88 -20.81 6.16 -9.18
N TYR A 89 -21.17 4.89 -9.01
CA TYR A 89 -21.26 3.94 -10.11
C TYR A 89 -22.65 3.30 -10.13
N PHE A 90 -23.36 3.46 -11.25
CA PHE A 90 -24.74 3.02 -11.42
C PHE A 90 -24.90 1.82 -12.35
N GLY A 91 -23.94 0.89 -12.33
CA GLY A 91 -24.05 -0.33 -13.11
C GLY A 91 -23.95 -0.13 -14.63
N GLY A 92 -24.57 -1.03 -15.37
CA GLY A 92 -24.59 -1.02 -16.82
C GLY A 92 -25.81 -0.31 -17.41
N GLU A 93 -25.85 -0.19 -18.73
CA GLU A 93 -26.93 0.54 -19.45
C GLU A 93 -28.35 0.01 -19.20
N ASP A 94 -28.49 -1.27 -18.86
CA ASP A 94 -29.78 -1.92 -18.56
C ASP A 94 -30.02 -2.13 -17.06
N ASP A 95 -29.10 -1.71 -16.20
CA ASP A 95 -29.23 -1.79 -14.75
C ASP A 95 -28.48 -0.63 -14.09
N GLY A 96 -29.21 0.44 -13.84
CA GLY A 96 -28.67 1.65 -13.23
C GLY A 96 -28.75 1.70 -11.72
N ALA A 97 -28.89 0.57 -11.04
CA ALA A 97 -28.95 0.56 -9.59
C ALA A 97 -27.60 1.03 -8.98
N MET A 98 -27.68 1.93 -8.01
CA MET A 98 -26.50 2.47 -7.32
C MET A 98 -25.69 1.36 -6.68
N THR A 99 -24.39 1.34 -6.98
CA THR A 99 -23.43 0.42 -6.39
C THR A 99 -23.07 0.86 -4.97
N THR A 100 -23.01 -0.11 -4.05
CA THR A 100 -22.43 0.03 -2.72
C THR A 100 -21.48 -1.14 -2.45
N GLY A 101 -20.50 -0.93 -1.57
CA GLY A 101 -19.48 -1.96 -1.29
C GLY A 101 -18.39 -2.02 -2.33
N TRP A 102 -17.73 -3.17 -2.41
CA TRP A 102 -16.60 -3.38 -3.31
C TRP A 102 -17.03 -3.55 -4.76
N LEU A 103 -16.27 -2.93 -5.66
CA LEU A 103 -16.43 -3.08 -7.11
C LEU A 103 -15.07 -3.24 -7.76
N GLN A 104 -14.90 -4.31 -8.53
CA GLN A 104 -13.72 -4.52 -9.38
C GLN A 104 -13.99 -3.98 -10.79
N MET A 105 -13.03 -3.22 -11.31
CA MET A 105 -13.11 -2.62 -12.63
C MET A 105 -11.86 -2.93 -13.44
N ASP A 106 -12.05 -3.12 -14.73
CA ASP A 106 -10.95 -3.18 -15.69
C ASP A 106 -10.47 -1.77 -16.02
N ILE A 107 -9.18 -1.57 -15.93
CA ILE A 107 -8.49 -0.32 -16.23
C ILE A 107 -7.54 -0.59 -17.38
N THR A 108 -7.70 0.10 -18.51
CA THR A 108 -6.82 -0.05 -19.66
C THR A 108 -5.50 0.69 -19.44
N TYR A 109 -4.49 0.30 -20.21
CA TYR A 109 -3.20 0.97 -20.25
C TYR A 109 -3.33 2.50 -20.40
N ASP A 110 -4.16 2.96 -21.34
CA ASP A 110 -4.35 4.38 -21.63
C ASP A 110 -5.06 5.13 -20.50
N GLU A 111 -5.82 4.42 -19.68
CA GLU A 111 -6.52 4.97 -18.52
C GLU A 111 -5.63 5.02 -17.27
N ALA A 112 -4.65 4.12 -17.17
CA ALA A 112 -3.79 3.98 -16.01
C ALA A 112 -2.76 5.10 -15.95
N THR A 113 -2.93 6.03 -15.02
CA THR A 113 -1.94 7.07 -14.72
C THR A 113 -1.54 6.97 -13.26
N ASN A 114 -0.25 6.99 -13.00
CA ASN A 114 0.29 7.00 -11.66
C ASN A 114 0.90 8.37 -11.35
N ASP A 115 0.15 9.19 -10.65
CA ASP A 115 0.61 10.53 -10.25
C ASP A 115 1.54 10.50 -9.04
N TYR A 116 1.57 9.37 -8.30
CA TYR A 116 2.36 9.20 -7.08
C TYR A 116 3.19 7.91 -7.14
N GLU A 117 4.44 8.02 -7.53
CA GLU A 117 5.38 6.88 -7.56
C GLU A 117 5.65 6.27 -6.19
N ILE A 118 5.42 7.02 -5.12
CA ILE A 118 5.61 6.57 -3.74
C ILE A 118 4.49 5.68 -3.22
N ALA A 119 3.35 5.72 -3.88
CA ALA A 119 2.19 4.88 -3.58
C ALA A 119 1.59 4.38 -4.89
N PRO A 120 2.32 3.54 -5.63
CA PRO A 120 1.88 3.10 -6.95
C PRO A 120 0.67 2.19 -6.83
N VAL A 121 -0.48 2.68 -7.26
CA VAL A 121 -1.71 1.89 -7.32
C VAL A 121 -1.81 1.15 -8.64
N PHE A 122 -1.44 1.82 -9.73
CA PHE A 122 -1.50 1.25 -11.06
C PHE A 122 -0.12 0.78 -11.52
N ASN A 123 -0.10 -0.37 -12.18
CA ASN A 123 1.08 -0.80 -12.92
C ASN A 123 1.18 0.05 -14.19
N GLU A 124 2.37 0.51 -14.48
CA GLU A 124 2.62 1.23 -15.73
C GLU A 124 2.53 0.28 -16.94
N ASP A 125 2.06 0.81 -18.05
CA ASP A 125 2.10 0.16 -19.35
C ASP A 125 1.38 -1.20 -19.46
N GLU A 126 0.33 -1.43 -18.67
CA GLU A 126 -0.44 -2.67 -18.78
C GLU A 126 -1.93 -2.50 -18.46
N ASP A 127 -2.75 -3.31 -19.11
CA ASP A 127 -4.14 -3.48 -18.73
C ASP A 127 -4.23 -4.21 -17.39
N GLN A 128 -5.13 -3.79 -16.52
CA GLN A 128 -5.21 -4.30 -15.16
C GLN A 128 -6.61 -4.20 -14.61
N THR A 129 -6.86 -4.90 -13.51
CA THR A 129 -8.09 -4.74 -12.72
C THR A 129 -7.76 -4.10 -11.38
N ARG A 130 -8.64 -3.23 -10.91
CA ARG A 130 -8.50 -2.56 -9.62
C ARG A 130 -9.83 -2.54 -8.88
N TRP A 131 -9.75 -2.46 -7.56
CA TRP A 131 -10.88 -2.41 -6.66
C TRP A 131 -11.18 -0.99 -6.23
N PHE A 132 -12.48 -0.70 -6.15
CA PHE A 132 -13.04 0.54 -5.60
C PHE A 132 -14.02 0.19 -4.50
N TYR A 133 -14.22 1.10 -3.55
CA TYR A 133 -15.19 0.90 -2.49
C TYR A 133 -16.18 2.05 -2.43
N PHE A 134 -17.46 1.71 -2.45
CA PHE A 134 -18.56 2.66 -2.37
C PHE A 134 -19.24 2.56 -1.01
N GLN A 135 -19.40 3.68 -0.34
CA GLN A 135 -20.05 3.77 0.95
C GLN A 135 -21.56 3.46 0.82
N SER A 136 -22.27 3.34 1.95
CA SER A 136 -23.71 3.07 1.95
C SER A 136 -24.53 4.16 1.25
N ASN A 137 -23.99 5.40 1.20
CA ASN A 137 -24.62 6.50 0.45
C ASN A 137 -24.29 6.48 -1.05
N GLY A 138 -23.55 5.48 -1.53
CA GLY A 138 -23.12 5.33 -2.91
C GLY A 138 -21.86 6.09 -3.31
N LYS A 139 -21.33 6.93 -2.43
CA LYS A 139 -20.12 7.70 -2.75
C LYS A 139 -18.86 6.86 -2.62
N LYS A 140 -18.02 6.92 -3.64
CA LYS A 140 -16.72 6.27 -3.68
C LYS A 140 -15.80 6.82 -2.59
N VAL A 141 -15.08 5.94 -1.90
CA VAL A 141 -13.99 6.34 -1.01
C VAL A 141 -12.79 6.76 -1.85
N LYS A 142 -12.29 7.96 -1.62
CA LYS A 142 -11.13 8.50 -2.32
C LYS A 142 -10.38 9.51 -1.45
N ALA A 143 -9.10 9.70 -1.71
CA ALA A 143 -8.32 10.76 -1.11
C ALA A 143 -8.78 12.12 -1.66
N LYS A 144 -8.55 13.17 -0.90
CA LYS A 144 -8.77 14.56 -1.34
C LYS A 144 -7.66 14.98 -2.28
N ASP A 145 -7.93 15.97 -3.10
CA ASP A 145 -6.92 16.60 -3.93
C ASP A 145 -5.74 17.08 -3.08
N GLY A 146 -4.55 16.68 -3.49
CA GLY A 146 -3.31 16.99 -2.79
C GLY A 146 -2.92 16.01 -1.67
N ASP A 147 -3.81 15.10 -1.30
CA ASP A 147 -3.48 13.99 -0.38
C ASP A 147 -3.02 12.78 -1.20
N VAL A 148 -2.16 11.95 -0.61
CA VAL A 148 -1.68 10.73 -1.26
C VAL A 148 -2.73 9.62 -1.18
N GLN A 149 -3.42 9.54 -0.04
CA GLN A 149 -4.29 8.40 0.25
C GLN A 149 -5.38 8.74 1.27
N LYS A 150 -6.43 7.95 1.25
CA LYS A 150 -7.51 7.93 2.24
C LYS A 150 -7.59 6.57 2.90
N SER A 151 -7.41 6.52 4.21
CA SER A 151 -7.60 5.29 5.00
C SER A 151 -9.06 5.03 5.31
N LYS A 152 -9.47 3.77 5.26
CA LYS A 152 -10.81 3.32 5.61
C LYS A 152 -10.76 1.96 6.31
N THR A 153 -11.51 1.82 7.40
CA THR A 153 -11.73 0.51 8.03
C THR A 153 -12.98 -0.14 7.45
N ILE A 154 -12.82 -1.34 6.90
CA ILE A 154 -13.90 -2.10 6.28
C ILE A 154 -13.88 -3.51 6.86
N ASN A 155 -14.95 -3.91 7.53
CA ASN A 155 -15.06 -5.22 8.18
C ASN A 155 -13.86 -5.54 9.09
N GLY A 156 -13.42 -4.56 9.86
CA GLY A 156 -12.31 -4.70 10.82
C GLY A 156 -10.91 -4.66 10.23
N LYS A 157 -10.78 -4.58 8.92
CA LYS A 157 -9.48 -4.46 8.22
C LYS A 157 -9.26 -3.03 7.74
N LYS A 158 -8.00 -2.61 7.64
CA LYS A 158 -7.61 -1.30 7.15
C LYS A 158 -7.25 -1.37 5.67
N TYR A 159 -7.79 -0.42 4.92
CA TYR A 159 -7.54 -0.24 3.49
C TYR A 159 -7.18 1.21 3.19
N GLU A 160 -6.53 1.44 2.08
CA GLU A 160 -6.24 2.78 1.58
C GLU A 160 -6.70 2.91 0.14
N PHE A 161 -7.06 4.12 -0.24
CA PHE A 161 -7.55 4.46 -1.57
C PHE A 161 -6.85 5.74 -2.03
N ASP A 162 -6.47 5.80 -3.29
CA ASP A 162 -5.83 6.97 -3.85
C ASP A 162 -6.81 8.12 -4.16
N VAL A 163 -6.33 9.17 -4.78
CA VAL A 163 -7.14 10.33 -5.18
C VAL A 163 -8.25 9.97 -6.18
N ASN A 164 -8.08 8.90 -6.94
CA ASN A 164 -9.06 8.39 -7.89
C ASN A 164 -9.99 7.33 -7.28
N GLY A 165 -9.73 6.93 -6.04
CA GLY A 165 -10.50 5.92 -5.34
C GLY A 165 -10.04 4.49 -5.59
N ALA A 166 -8.96 4.26 -6.33
CA ALA A 166 -8.42 2.92 -6.51
C ALA A 166 -7.77 2.42 -5.22
N MET A 167 -8.07 1.17 -4.86
CA MET A 167 -7.52 0.54 -3.66
C MET A 167 -6.00 0.40 -3.78
N THR A 168 -5.28 0.90 -2.77
CA THR A 168 -3.83 0.77 -2.66
C THR A 168 -3.45 -0.69 -2.42
N ALA A 169 -2.40 -1.14 -3.09
CA ALA A 169 -1.83 -2.47 -2.91
C ALA A 169 -0.31 -2.36 -2.74
N GLU A 170 0.27 -3.34 -2.03
CA GLU A 170 1.70 -3.43 -1.78
C GLU A 170 2.21 -2.25 -0.95
N TRP A 171 3.37 -1.69 -1.31
CA TRP A 171 3.97 -0.62 -0.55
C TRP A 171 3.24 0.72 -0.70
N SER A 172 3.09 1.42 0.42
CA SER A 172 2.57 2.79 0.45
C SER A 172 3.26 3.59 1.56
N LEU A 173 3.60 4.83 1.26
CA LEU A 173 4.14 5.76 2.26
C LEU A 173 2.97 6.52 2.89
N ASP A 174 2.79 6.32 4.21
CA ASP A 174 1.70 6.92 4.97
C ASP A 174 2.02 8.37 5.36
N VAL A 175 1.82 9.28 4.42
CA VAL A 175 1.94 10.73 4.64
C VAL A 175 0.66 11.41 4.18
N GLU A 176 0.18 12.37 4.95
CA GLU A 176 -1.03 13.13 4.58
C GLU A 176 -0.85 13.90 3.29
N LYS A 177 0.32 14.48 3.12
CA LYS A 177 0.69 15.25 1.93
C LYS A 177 2.13 14.96 1.57
N ALA A 178 2.32 14.31 0.46
CA ALA A 178 3.64 14.19 -0.14
C ALA A 178 3.57 14.72 -1.57
N SER A 179 4.46 15.65 -1.89
CA SER A 179 4.74 15.85 -3.29
C SER A 179 5.68 14.74 -3.75
N LYS A 180 5.43 14.19 -4.92
CA LYS A 180 6.30 13.24 -5.59
C LYS A 180 7.77 13.70 -5.56
N ASP A 181 8.00 14.96 -5.86
CA ASP A 181 9.33 15.56 -5.88
C ASP A 181 9.97 15.69 -4.49
N GLY A 182 9.17 15.95 -3.46
CA GLY A 182 9.65 16.05 -2.08
C GLY A 182 10.14 14.70 -1.54
N VAL A 183 9.47 13.61 -1.87
CA VAL A 183 9.90 12.26 -1.48
C VAL A 183 11.16 11.86 -2.25
N ARG A 184 11.20 12.11 -3.55
CA ARG A 184 12.37 11.84 -4.38
C ARG A 184 13.61 12.58 -3.91
N SER A 185 13.48 13.84 -3.53
CA SER A 185 14.62 14.62 -3.05
C SER A 185 15.16 14.15 -1.71
N GLY A 186 14.31 13.58 -0.87
CA GLY A 186 14.68 13.05 0.44
C GLY A 186 15.29 11.64 0.40
N ASN A 187 14.91 10.83 -0.59
CA ASN A 187 15.30 9.43 -0.70
C ASN A 187 15.48 9.03 -2.16
N SER A 188 16.45 9.65 -2.79
CA SER A 188 16.74 9.41 -4.20
C SER A 188 17.03 7.94 -4.48
N SER A 189 16.37 7.39 -5.48
CA SER A 189 16.63 6.07 -6.02
C SER A 189 18.05 5.87 -6.53
N SER A 190 18.79 6.93 -6.76
CA SER A 190 20.01 6.86 -7.56
C SER A 190 21.29 6.67 -6.76
N SER A 191 21.30 6.81 -5.44
CA SER A 191 22.59 6.95 -4.80
C SER A 191 22.81 6.21 -3.51
N THR A 192 21.80 5.90 -2.74
CA THR A 192 22.06 5.24 -1.47
C THR A 192 20.84 4.46 -1.00
N ASN A 193 21.12 3.30 -0.51
CA ASN A 193 20.18 2.48 0.23
C ASN A 193 20.16 2.87 1.70
N SER A 194 20.64 4.08 2.00
CA SER A 194 20.68 4.60 3.34
C SER A 194 19.53 5.56 3.56
N VAL A 195 18.51 5.06 4.24
CA VAL A 195 17.35 5.85 4.68
C VAL A 195 17.38 5.94 6.20
N ALA A 196 16.81 7.00 6.76
CA ALA A 196 16.63 7.11 8.20
C ALA A 196 15.54 6.13 8.67
N ALA A 197 15.75 5.51 9.83
CA ALA A 197 14.79 4.58 10.42
C ALA A 197 13.39 5.22 10.57
N LYS A 198 13.33 6.49 10.98
CA LYS A 198 12.07 7.22 11.11
C LYS A 198 11.28 7.28 9.80
N TYR A 199 11.97 7.48 8.68
CA TYR A 199 11.34 7.48 7.36
C TYR A 199 10.81 6.08 7.00
N ALA A 200 11.61 5.03 7.23
CA ALA A 200 11.17 3.66 6.96
C ALA A 200 9.92 3.28 7.78
N GLN A 201 9.83 3.76 9.01
CA GLN A 201 8.67 3.50 9.88
C GLN A 201 7.36 4.11 9.35
N GLU A 202 7.41 5.05 8.45
CA GLU A 202 6.23 5.67 7.82
C GLU A 202 5.66 4.84 6.66
N TRP A 203 6.37 3.79 6.22
CA TRP A 203 5.90 2.89 5.18
C TRP A 203 4.90 1.87 5.73
N ARG A 204 3.93 1.52 4.87
CA ARG A 204 2.90 0.51 5.13
C ARG A 204 2.88 -0.50 4.00
N TYR A 205 2.40 -1.69 4.28
CA TYR A 205 2.24 -2.72 3.27
C TYR A 205 0.80 -3.22 3.22
N PHE A 206 0.22 -3.22 2.02
CA PHE A 206 -1.13 -3.69 1.73
C PHE A 206 -1.03 -4.95 0.91
N SER A 207 -1.68 -6.03 1.32
CA SER A 207 -1.34 -7.40 0.94
C SER A 207 -1.23 -7.64 -0.56
N SER A 208 -2.26 -7.26 -1.35
CA SER A 208 -2.21 -7.47 -2.80
C SER A 208 -3.26 -6.62 -3.54
N VAL A 209 -3.20 -6.63 -4.87
CA VAL A 209 -4.24 -6.01 -5.71
C VAL A 209 -5.59 -6.72 -5.62
N GLU A 210 -5.61 -7.97 -5.14
CA GLU A 210 -6.83 -8.75 -4.94
C GLU A 210 -7.46 -8.49 -3.58
N ASP A 211 -6.65 -8.31 -2.54
CA ASP A 211 -7.09 -7.96 -1.19
C ASP A 211 -6.03 -7.06 -0.56
N GLY A 212 -6.27 -5.76 -0.62
CA GLY A 212 -5.36 -4.74 -0.13
C GLY A 212 -5.43 -4.47 1.37
N ALA A 213 -5.83 -5.44 2.17
CA ALA A 213 -5.82 -5.28 3.63
C ALA A 213 -4.41 -4.98 4.14
N ARG A 214 -4.27 -3.93 4.95
CA ARG A 214 -2.97 -3.53 5.52
C ARG A 214 -2.42 -4.62 6.42
N VAL A 215 -1.14 -4.96 6.24
CA VAL A 215 -0.44 -5.84 7.18
C VAL A 215 -0.26 -5.11 8.50
N SER A 216 -0.70 -5.74 9.59
CA SER A 216 -0.61 -5.21 10.96
C SER A 216 -0.33 -6.35 11.93
N LYS A 217 0.53 -6.12 12.93
CA LYS A 217 0.97 -7.11 13.91
C LYS A 217 1.46 -8.41 13.25
N GLY A 218 2.28 -8.29 12.21
CA GLY A 218 2.69 -9.47 11.48
C GLY A 218 3.94 -9.31 10.65
N TRP A 219 4.48 -10.46 10.31
CA TRP A 219 5.60 -10.62 9.40
C TRP A 219 5.12 -10.68 7.95
N PHE A 220 5.93 -10.14 7.05
CA PHE A 220 5.72 -10.33 5.62
C PHE A 220 7.06 -10.32 4.88
N LYS A 221 7.15 -11.12 3.80
CA LYS A 221 8.36 -11.28 3.00
C LYS A 221 8.10 -10.78 1.59
N VAL A 222 8.69 -9.66 1.24
CA VAL A 222 8.45 -8.97 -0.03
C VAL A 222 9.72 -8.26 -0.51
N VAL A 223 9.73 -7.88 -1.78
CA VAL A 223 10.76 -7.01 -2.34
C VAL A 223 10.60 -5.59 -1.78
N ALA A 224 11.70 -4.92 -1.49
CA ALA A 224 11.70 -3.56 -0.98
C ALA A 224 10.98 -2.58 -1.93
N ALA A 225 10.37 -1.55 -1.36
CA ALA A 225 9.87 -0.43 -2.17
C ALA A 225 11.03 0.33 -2.82
N GLU A 226 10.81 0.85 -4.03
CA GLU A 226 11.80 1.61 -4.80
C GLU A 226 12.42 2.76 -3.98
N TYR A 227 11.57 3.55 -3.33
CA TYR A 227 12.02 4.71 -2.55
C TYR A 227 12.37 4.37 -1.09
N LEU A 228 12.29 3.11 -0.71
CA LEU A 228 12.73 2.62 0.59
C LEU A 228 14.15 2.02 0.50
N ASN A 229 14.42 1.22 -0.51
CA ASN A 229 15.75 0.69 -0.81
C ASN A 229 15.85 0.33 -2.30
N TYR A 230 16.40 1.22 -3.08
CA TYR A 230 16.47 1.08 -4.54
C TYR A 230 17.25 -0.14 -5.02
N ASP A 231 18.41 -0.43 -4.41
CA ASP A 231 19.23 -1.55 -4.86
C ASP A 231 18.52 -2.88 -4.66
N LYS A 232 17.87 -3.06 -3.52
CA LYS A 232 17.09 -4.28 -3.24
C LYS A 232 15.84 -4.37 -4.10
N TYR A 233 15.19 -3.24 -4.37
CA TYR A 233 14.10 -3.16 -5.33
C TYR A 233 14.57 -3.56 -6.73
N ASN A 234 15.67 -2.97 -7.20
CA ASN A 234 16.22 -3.22 -8.53
C ASN A 234 16.76 -4.65 -8.70
N ASP A 235 17.30 -5.22 -7.63
CA ASP A 235 17.80 -6.60 -7.61
C ASP A 235 16.68 -7.64 -7.45
N ASP A 236 15.44 -7.19 -7.28
CA ASP A 236 14.27 -8.05 -7.05
C ASP A 236 14.46 -9.03 -5.89
N GLU A 237 15.19 -8.59 -4.85
CA GLU A 237 15.42 -9.37 -3.64
C GLU A 237 14.33 -9.13 -2.61
N ASP A 238 13.67 -10.21 -2.18
CA ASP A 238 12.73 -10.15 -1.08
C ASP A 238 13.43 -10.24 0.28
N ALA A 239 12.79 -9.64 1.27
CA ALA A 239 13.27 -9.64 2.65
C ALA A 239 12.09 -9.69 3.62
N TRP A 240 12.38 -10.08 4.87
CA TRP A 240 11.41 -10.06 5.94
C TRP A 240 11.29 -8.68 6.56
N TYR A 241 10.04 -8.27 6.76
CA TYR A 241 9.64 -7.07 7.47
C TYR A 241 8.62 -7.41 8.54
N TYR A 242 8.49 -6.55 9.52
CA TYR A 242 7.43 -6.66 10.53
C TYR A 242 6.70 -5.33 10.68
N ALA A 243 5.37 -5.37 10.59
CA ALA A 243 4.51 -4.22 10.84
C ALA A 243 3.90 -4.32 12.23
N ASP A 244 3.88 -3.21 12.96
CA ASP A 244 3.21 -3.11 14.26
C ASP A 244 1.68 -3.02 14.12
N GLY A 245 0.98 -2.81 15.23
CA GLY A 245 -0.48 -2.72 15.25
C GLY A 245 -1.06 -1.56 14.44
N SER A 246 -0.27 -0.52 14.18
CA SER A 246 -0.64 0.62 13.33
C SER A 246 -0.14 0.49 11.89
N GLY A 247 0.47 -0.64 11.54
CA GLY A 247 1.05 -0.89 10.24
C GLY A 247 2.45 -0.29 10.05
N ASN A 248 3.01 0.39 11.06
CA ASN A 248 4.36 0.93 11.01
C ASN A 248 5.40 -0.18 10.94
N LEU A 249 6.40 -0.03 10.09
CA LEU A 249 7.53 -0.95 10.07
C LEU A 249 8.37 -0.81 11.35
N TYR A 250 8.85 -1.93 11.86
CA TYR A 250 10.00 -1.91 12.74
C TYR A 250 11.26 -1.61 11.90
N ALA A 251 12.01 -0.61 12.28
CA ALA A 251 13.21 -0.18 11.56
C ALA A 251 14.20 0.48 12.50
N GLY A 252 15.49 0.19 12.29
CA GLY A 252 16.57 0.82 13.04
C GLY A 252 16.59 0.50 14.53
N GLU A 253 16.12 -0.67 14.92
CA GLU A 253 15.95 -1.03 16.33
C GLU A 253 15.93 -2.54 16.57
N PHE A 254 16.19 -2.93 17.81
CA PHE A 254 15.89 -4.28 18.30
C PHE A 254 14.45 -4.32 18.81
N LYS A 255 13.75 -5.43 18.53
CA LYS A 255 12.38 -5.66 19.02
C LYS A 255 12.18 -7.09 19.50
N THR A 256 11.41 -7.22 20.57
CA THR A 256 10.96 -8.53 21.06
C THR A 256 9.58 -8.83 20.48
N ILE A 257 9.47 -9.95 19.78
CA ILE A 257 8.25 -10.41 19.14
C ILE A 257 7.99 -11.83 19.60
N LYS A 258 6.88 -12.06 20.29
CA LYS A 258 6.50 -13.37 20.85
C LYS A 258 7.65 -14.05 21.64
N GLY A 259 8.31 -13.25 22.49
CA GLY A 259 9.39 -13.72 23.36
C GLY A 259 10.76 -13.90 22.70
N LYS A 260 10.90 -13.68 21.42
CA LYS A 260 12.17 -13.71 20.68
C LYS A 260 12.60 -12.32 20.29
N LYS A 261 13.90 -12.04 20.32
CA LYS A 261 14.46 -10.73 19.97
C LYS A 261 14.99 -10.73 18.55
N TYR A 262 14.66 -9.66 17.83
CA TYR A 262 15.06 -9.45 16.44
C TYR A 262 15.70 -8.08 16.28
N ALA A 263 16.50 -7.91 15.24
CA ALA A 263 17.03 -6.61 14.84
C ALA A 263 16.51 -6.26 13.44
N PHE A 264 16.18 -5.00 13.25
CA PHE A 264 15.72 -4.45 11.99
C PHE A 264 16.67 -3.36 11.52
N ARG A 265 17.08 -3.45 10.26
CA ARG A 265 17.90 -2.41 9.62
C ARG A 265 17.14 -1.10 9.55
N ASP A 266 17.84 -0.02 9.27
CA ASP A 266 17.21 1.30 9.13
C ASP A 266 16.16 1.35 8.02
N ASP A 267 16.25 0.49 7.02
CA ASP A 267 15.24 0.36 5.96
C ASP A 267 14.10 -0.63 6.28
N GLY A 268 14.11 -1.22 7.47
CA GLY A 268 13.09 -2.15 7.95
C GLY A 268 13.38 -3.62 7.71
N ARG A 269 14.39 -3.99 6.94
CA ARG A 269 14.70 -5.39 6.68
C ARG A 269 15.19 -6.09 7.95
N MET A 270 14.64 -7.28 8.24
CA MET A 270 15.11 -8.13 9.34
C MET A 270 16.57 -8.55 9.14
N VAL A 271 17.35 -8.45 10.20
CA VAL A 271 18.73 -8.93 10.22
C VAL A 271 18.76 -10.44 10.45
N SER A 272 19.59 -11.16 9.69
CA SER A 272 19.87 -12.59 9.88
C SER A 272 21.38 -12.85 9.85
N GLY A 273 21.79 -14.03 10.33
CA GLY A 273 23.20 -14.44 10.35
C GLY A 273 24.02 -13.77 11.44
N LEU A 274 25.34 -13.87 11.30
CA LEU A 274 26.32 -13.27 12.22
C LEU A 274 26.65 -11.86 11.76
N LYS A 275 26.36 -10.86 12.60
CA LYS A 275 26.50 -9.44 12.26
C LYS A 275 27.14 -8.65 13.39
N PHE A 276 27.84 -7.58 13.02
CA PHE A 276 28.30 -6.56 13.93
C PHE A 276 27.34 -5.38 13.87
N ILE A 277 26.78 -5.00 15.02
CA ILE A 277 25.77 -3.95 15.10
C ILE A 277 26.19 -2.87 16.09
N LYS A 278 26.08 -1.62 15.65
CA LYS A 278 26.18 -0.43 16.48
C LYS A 278 24.82 0.24 16.60
N ILE A 279 24.40 0.50 17.83
CA ILE A 279 23.18 1.25 18.11
C ILE A 279 23.50 2.73 18.05
N ASN A 280 22.88 3.45 17.13
CA ASN A 280 23.04 4.89 16.97
C ASN A 280 22.04 5.63 17.86
N LYS A 281 22.47 6.66 18.56
CA LYS A 281 21.66 7.45 19.48
C LYS A 281 21.85 8.93 19.23
N ASP A 282 20.80 9.72 19.48
CA ASP A 282 20.86 11.17 19.43
C ASP A 282 21.46 11.78 20.71
N SER A 283 21.51 13.10 20.78
CA SER A 283 22.01 13.85 21.97
C SER A 283 21.22 13.59 23.24
N GLN A 284 19.98 13.10 23.14
CA GLN A 284 19.10 12.77 24.25
C GLN A 284 19.15 11.27 24.60
N ASN A 285 20.11 10.54 24.05
CA ASN A 285 20.31 9.10 24.24
C ASN A 285 19.16 8.24 23.70
N LYS A 286 18.38 8.77 22.75
CA LYS A 286 17.31 8.04 22.06
C LYS A 286 17.88 7.31 20.84
N VAL A 287 17.51 6.04 20.65
CA VAL A 287 17.90 5.26 19.47
C VAL A 287 17.34 5.89 18.21
N THR A 288 18.21 6.18 17.25
CA THR A 288 17.87 6.75 15.94
C THR A 288 18.04 5.76 14.78
N GLY A 289 18.79 4.68 15.00
CA GLY A 289 19.04 3.68 13.99
C GLY A 289 20.07 2.66 14.41
N LEU A 290 20.34 1.72 13.53
CA LEU A 290 21.37 0.69 13.66
C LEU A 290 22.33 0.77 12.48
N THR A 291 23.62 0.59 12.76
CA THR A 291 24.61 0.30 11.70
C THR A 291 24.91 -1.18 11.74
N VAL A 292 24.63 -1.89 10.65
CA VAL A 292 24.81 -3.34 10.53
C VAL A 292 25.95 -3.60 9.56
N LYS A 293 26.97 -4.36 10.01
CA LYS A 293 28.17 -4.66 9.23
C LYS A 293 28.36 -6.17 9.08
N ALA A 294 29.20 -6.51 8.12
CA ALA A 294 29.58 -7.87 7.74
C ALA A 294 28.59 -8.59 6.79
N ASP A 295 27.84 -7.79 6.02
CA ASP A 295 27.06 -8.33 4.89
C ASP A 295 27.91 -8.31 3.60
N ASP A 296 28.03 -7.15 2.99
CA ASP A 296 28.79 -6.90 1.76
C ASP A 296 29.99 -5.99 2.05
N ASP A 297 30.63 -6.22 3.19
CA ASP A 297 31.74 -5.44 3.67
C ASP A 297 33.00 -5.75 2.87
N ASP A 298 33.70 -4.75 2.39
CA ASP A 298 34.96 -4.88 1.64
C ASP A 298 36.07 -5.61 2.45
N ASN A 299 35.95 -5.67 3.76
CA ASN A 299 36.91 -6.38 4.63
C ASN A 299 36.67 -7.88 4.71
N HIS A 300 35.55 -8.38 4.20
CA HIS A 300 35.20 -9.82 4.20
C HIS A 300 35.51 -10.52 5.54
N PRO A 301 34.91 -10.10 6.67
CA PRO A 301 35.31 -10.57 7.99
C PRO A 301 35.04 -12.04 8.22
N PHE A 302 34.28 -12.70 7.36
CA PHE A 302 33.95 -14.12 7.46
C PHE A 302 34.66 -14.99 6.42
N ASP A 303 35.67 -14.47 5.73
CA ASP A 303 36.44 -15.25 4.77
C ASP A 303 37.28 -16.34 5.45
N ASP A 304 37.87 -16.01 6.59
CA ASP A 304 38.64 -16.94 7.42
C ASP A 304 38.68 -16.49 8.89
N GLU A 305 39.23 -17.34 9.76
CA GLU A 305 39.33 -17.09 11.20
C GLU A 305 40.17 -15.84 11.52
N ASP A 306 41.34 -15.72 10.89
CA ASP A 306 42.22 -14.58 11.15
C ASP A 306 41.56 -13.24 10.80
N ARG A 307 40.87 -13.19 9.67
CA ARG A 307 40.09 -11.99 9.27
C ARG A 307 38.94 -11.71 10.21
N PHE A 308 38.26 -12.73 10.68
CA PHE A 308 37.21 -12.56 11.67
C PHE A 308 37.74 -11.95 12.96
N ASP A 309 38.84 -12.49 13.50
CA ASP A 309 39.43 -12.02 14.75
C ASP A 309 39.91 -10.56 14.63
N GLU A 310 40.61 -10.21 13.56
CA GLU A 310 41.05 -8.86 13.30
C GLU A 310 39.86 -7.89 13.18
N SER A 311 38.83 -8.27 12.44
CA SER A 311 37.64 -7.47 12.22
C SER A 311 36.84 -7.29 13.51
N ALA A 312 36.68 -8.35 14.30
CA ALA A 312 35.97 -8.32 15.56
C ALA A 312 36.59 -7.34 16.55
N LEU A 313 37.93 -7.29 16.64
CA LEU A 313 38.64 -6.32 17.47
C LEU A 313 38.39 -4.88 17.01
N TRP A 314 38.45 -4.66 15.71
CA TRP A 314 38.20 -3.33 15.16
C TRP A 314 36.76 -2.88 15.44
N TYR A 315 35.79 -3.73 15.19
CA TYR A 315 34.38 -3.43 15.43
C TYR A 315 34.11 -3.16 16.92
N ALA A 316 34.64 -3.97 17.83
CA ALA A 316 34.49 -3.76 19.26
C ALA A 316 35.02 -2.41 19.71
N ARG A 317 36.20 -1.99 19.20
CA ARG A 317 36.80 -0.68 19.50
C ARG A 317 36.02 0.49 18.95
N ASN A 318 35.20 0.26 17.92
CA ASN A 318 34.39 1.29 17.27
C ASN A 318 32.90 1.27 17.68
N GLY A 319 32.58 0.58 18.79
CA GLY A 319 31.24 0.60 19.40
C GLY A 319 30.25 -0.42 18.83
N TYR A 320 30.74 -1.42 18.12
CA TYR A 320 29.93 -2.52 17.61
C TYR A 320 29.95 -3.73 18.55
N ASP A 321 28.84 -4.41 18.66
CA ASP A 321 28.74 -5.74 19.26
C ASP A 321 28.42 -6.77 18.19
N CYS A 322 28.89 -8.02 18.40
CA CYS A 322 28.62 -9.15 17.53
C CYS A 322 27.38 -9.88 17.99
N TYR A 323 26.45 -10.14 17.07
CA TYR A 323 25.20 -10.88 17.33
C TYR A 323 25.01 -11.98 16.31
N TYR A 324 24.31 -13.03 16.72
CA TYR A 324 23.89 -14.08 15.79
C TYR A 324 22.36 -14.22 15.80
N PHE A 325 21.77 -14.12 14.62
CA PHE A 325 20.33 -14.14 14.40
C PHE A 325 19.86 -15.38 13.63
N GLY A 326 20.60 -16.46 13.68
CA GLY A 326 20.28 -17.68 12.94
C GLY A 326 20.54 -17.54 11.43
N ASP A 327 20.07 -18.50 10.68
CA ASP A 327 20.28 -18.58 9.24
C ASP A 327 19.02 -18.16 8.46
N GLY A 328 19.22 -17.52 7.29
CA GLY A 328 18.18 -17.30 6.31
C GLY A 328 16.94 -16.57 6.85
N ASP A 329 15.84 -17.29 6.92
CA ASP A 329 14.53 -16.75 7.31
C ASP A 329 14.28 -16.74 8.82
N ASP A 330 15.22 -17.19 9.65
CA ASP A 330 15.02 -17.28 11.09
C ASP A 330 14.99 -15.90 11.78
N GLY A 331 16.11 -15.21 11.80
CA GLY A 331 16.25 -13.87 12.39
C GLY A 331 16.19 -13.78 13.91
N ALA A 332 15.84 -14.84 14.63
CA ALA A 332 15.77 -14.81 16.08
C ALA A 332 17.16 -14.76 16.70
N MET A 333 17.42 -13.78 17.57
CA MET A 333 18.69 -13.60 18.24
C MET A 333 19.03 -14.79 19.14
N ARG A 334 20.24 -15.29 19.02
CA ARG A 334 20.77 -16.37 19.86
C ARG A 334 21.42 -15.82 21.13
N THR A 335 21.38 -16.61 22.18
CA THR A 335 22.05 -16.37 23.45
C THR A 335 22.77 -17.64 23.91
N ASN A 336 23.68 -17.51 24.87
CA ASN A 336 24.49 -18.61 25.38
C ASN A 336 25.48 -19.18 24.34
N LYS A 337 25.92 -20.37 24.55
CA LYS A 337 26.83 -21.05 23.63
C LYS A 337 26.10 -21.48 22.37
N THR A 338 26.58 -21.00 21.24
CA THR A 338 25.98 -21.24 19.93
C THR A 338 27.07 -21.63 18.93
N SER A 339 26.83 -22.65 18.14
CA SER A 339 27.70 -23.02 17.02
C SER A 339 27.35 -22.20 15.78
N VAL A 340 28.34 -21.57 15.20
CA VAL A 340 28.20 -20.74 13.97
C VAL A 340 29.17 -21.24 12.94
N THR A 341 28.75 -21.41 11.71
CA THR A 341 29.60 -21.79 10.58
C THR A 341 30.18 -20.54 9.91
N ILE A 342 31.52 -20.50 9.81
CA ILE A 342 32.25 -19.45 9.13
C ILE A 342 33.17 -20.12 8.12
N ASP A 343 33.01 -19.82 6.84
CA ASP A 343 33.80 -20.38 5.74
C ASP A 343 33.92 -21.94 5.79
N GLY A 344 32.77 -22.58 6.04
CA GLY A 344 32.67 -24.05 6.10
C GLY A 344 33.08 -24.69 7.43
N ASP A 345 33.71 -23.98 8.33
CA ASP A 345 34.12 -24.43 9.63
C ASP A 345 33.19 -24.00 10.74
N ASN A 346 32.96 -24.87 11.73
CA ASN A 346 32.09 -24.60 12.87
C ASN A 346 32.89 -24.03 14.04
N TYR A 347 32.43 -22.87 14.54
CA TYR A 347 32.98 -22.20 15.70
C TYR A 347 31.94 -22.12 16.82
N ASN A 348 32.40 -22.16 18.07
CA ASN A 348 31.55 -21.96 19.23
C ASN A 348 31.68 -20.49 19.69
N PHE A 349 30.54 -19.83 19.76
CA PHE A 349 30.41 -18.48 20.29
C PHE A 349 29.64 -18.50 21.59
N TYR A 350 29.88 -17.50 22.43
CA TYR A 350 29.04 -17.25 23.59
C TYR A 350 28.44 -15.87 23.47
N PHE A 351 27.11 -15.77 23.54
CA PHE A 351 26.37 -14.54 23.51
C PHE A 351 25.70 -14.29 24.87
N GLU A 352 25.72 -13.03 25.33
CA GLU A 352 25.18 -12.66 26.64
C GLU A 352 23.72 -13.13 26.80
N LYS A 353 23.44 -13.73 27.94
CA LYS A 353 22.15 -14.35 28.24
C LYS A 353 21.08 -13.33 28.65
N SER A 354 21.47 -12.25 29.31
CA SER A 354 20.56 -11.28 29.92
C SER A 354 21.24 -9.92 30.10
N GLY A 355 20.44 -8.94 30.54
CA GLY A 355 20.91 -7.58 30.78
C GLY A 355 20.89 -6.68 29.56
N GLY A 356 21.51 -5.51 29.64
CA GLY A 356 21.55 -4.52 28.58
C GLY A 356 22.25 -4.97 27.31
N ASN A 357 23.18 -5.93 27.45
CA ASN A 357 23.96 -6.50 26.35
C ASN A 357 23.46 -7.89 25.91
N LYS A 358 22.22 -8.24 26.24
CA LYS A 358 21.65 -9.55 25.85
C LYS A 358 21.85 -9.82 24.39
N GLY A 359 22.43 -10.97 24.06
CA GLY A 359 22.74 -11.40 22.71
C GLY A 359 24.06 -10.90 22.15
N ALA A 360 24.75 -9.98 22.83
CA ALA A 360 26.08 -9.54 22.40
C ALA A 360 27.11 -10.63 22.58
N GLY A 361 28.01 -10.77 21.62
CA GLY A 361 29.15 -11.70 21.72
C GLY A 361 30.10 -11.28 22.85
N VAL A 362 30.57 -12.25 23.63
CA VAL A 362 31.54 -12.03 24.68
C VAL A 362 32.93 -12.15 24.08
N THR A 363 33.76 -11.14 24.30
CA THR A 363 35.19 -11.14 23.92
C THR A 363 36.02 -11.48 25.14
N ASP A 364 37.03 -12.37 24.99
CA ASP A 364 38.01 -12.70 26.04
C ASP A 364 39.00 -11.54 26.30
#